data_379f2f8668f48f8cd604c18a72ab4bd3
#
_entry.id   379f2f8668f48f8cd604c18a72ab4bd3
#
_cell.length_a   1.000
_cell.length_b   1.000
_cell.length_c   1.000
_cell.angle_alpha   90.00
_cell.angle_beta   90.00
_cell.angle_gamma   90.00
#
_symmetry.space_group_name_H-M   'P 1'
#
loop_
_entity.id
_entity.type
_entity.pdbx_description
1 polymer ?
#
loop_
_entity_poly.entity_id
_entity_poly.type
_entity_poly.pdbx_seq_one_letter_code
_entity_poly.pdbx_strand_id
1 'polypeptide(L)'
;MPEHEPTDSQQSSDTVLMMIEAAARSGSWNMATDEYLLEAALSGGLKAVRMYRWEQPTVSLGYFQDSDDEALSTTFQKLAAVRRLSGGGAILHHHELTYSFVIPADDPLTQLPTELYGRVHKAIIDVLRDFGADCS
;
A
#
# COMPACT_ATOMS: atom_id res chain seq x y z
N MET A 1 -14.79 16.90 -49.30
CA MET A 1 -13.74 17.08 -48.27
C MET A 1 -14.34 16.59 -46.97
N PRO A 2 -14.01 15.42 -46.46
CA PRO A 2 -14.40 15.05 -45.10
C PRO A 2 -13.46 15.73 -44.11
N GLU A 3 -14.05 16.45 -43.21
CA GLU A 3 -13.37 17.08 -42.07
C GLU A 3 -12.82 15.99 -41.17
N HIS A 4 -11.54 16.07 -40.88
CA HIS A 4 -10.81 15.19 -39.98
C HIS A 4 -11.09 15.66 -38.55
N GLU A 5 -11.97 14.96 -37.81
CA GLU A 5 -12.14 15.15 -36.40
C GLU A 5 -10.81 14.79 -35.71
N PRO A 6 -10.30 15.63 -34.81
CA PRO A 6 -9.15 15.28 -34.02
C PRO A 6 -9.55 14.18 -33.03
N THR A 7 -8.94 13.01 -33.16
CA THR A 7 -8.95 11.95 -32.17
C THR A 7 -8.46 12.53 -30.85
N ASP A 8 -9.39 12.62 -29.90
CA ASP A 8 -9.10 12.93 -28.49
C ASP A 8 -8.21 11.81 -27.95
N SER A 9 -6.92 12.07 -27.97
CA SER A 9 -5.93 11.22 -27.35
C SER A 9 -6.19 11.27 -25.85
N GLN A 10 -6.79 10.21 -25.30
CA GLN A 10 -6.88 9.92 -23.88
C GLN A 10 -5.49 10.07 -23.25
N GLN A 11 -5.19 11.27 -22.76
CA GLN A 11 -4.13 11.46 -21.80
C GLN A 11 -4.57 10.72 -20.53
N SER A 12 -4.01 9.53 -20.32
CA SER A 12 -4.06 8.89 -19.02
C SER A 12 -3.45 9.89 -18.03
N SER A 13 -4.26 10.44 -17.14
CA SER A 13 -3.77 11.39 -16.16
C SER A 13 -2.81 10.65 -15.23
N ASP A 14 -1.53 11.03 -15.24
CA ASP A 14 -0.52 10.54 -14.31
C ASP A 14 -0.74 11.05 -12.86
N THR A 15 -1.98 11.31 -12.51
CA THR A 15 -2.37 11.83 -11.21
C THR A 15 -2.34 10.72 -10.18
N VAL A 16 -1.56 10.90 -9.12
CA VAL A 16 -1.49 10.02 -7.97
C VAL A 16 -2.20 10.68 -6.79
N LEU A 17 -3.19 9.99 -6.21
CA LEU A 17 -3.80 10.42 -4.95
C LEU A 17 -2.82 10.15 -3.81
N MET A 18 -2.50 11.19 -3.03
CA MET A 18 -1.73 11.04 -1.81
C MET A 18 -2.66 11.23 -0.59
N MET A 19 -2.80 10.18 0.22
CA MET A 19 -3.52 10.19 1.48
C MET A 19 -2.55 10.13 2.65
N ILE A 20 -2.56 11.14 3.51
CA ILE A 20 -1.78 11.15 4.76
C ILE A 20 -2.76 11.24 5.92
N GLU A 21 -2.93 10.17 6.67
CA GLU A 21 -3.83 10.14 7.80
C GLU A 21 -3.14 10.67 9.07
N ALA A 22 -3.67 11.76 9.61
CA ALA A 22 -3.13 12.37 10.83
C ALA A 22 -3.42 11.53 12.09
N ALA A 23 -4.57 10.87 12.14
CA ALA A 23 -4.99 10.04 13.27
C ALA A 23 -4.65 8.56 13.05
N ALA A 24 -4.18 7.89 14.09
CA ALA A 24 -4.06 6.44 14.10
C ALA A 24 -5.46 5.79 14.03
N ARG A 25 -5.55 4.64 13.37
CA ARG A 25 -6.79 3.90 13.14
C ARG A 25 -6.65 2.44 13.56
N SER A 26 -7.79 1.78 13.78
CA SER A 26 -7.80 0.33 14.05
C SER A 26 -7.28 -0.47 12.85
N GLY A 27 -6.79 -1.67 13.11
CA GLY A 27 -6.34 -2.56 12.04
C GLY A 27 -7.42 -2.86 11.01
N SER A 28 -8.66 -3.09 11.46
CA SER A 28 -9.80 -3.34 10.57
C SER A 28 -10.11 -2.15 9.67
N TRP A 29 -10.05 -0.93 10.20
CA TRP A 29 -10.21 0.29 9.40
C TRP A 29 -9.10 0.41 8.35
N ASN A 30 -7.85 0.17 8.76
CA ASN A 30 -6.70 0.26 7.86
C ASN A 30 -6.82 -0.72 6.70
N MET A 31 -7.19 -1.98 6.97
CA MET A 31 -7.37 -2.98 5.92
C MET A 31 -8.57 -2.69 5.02
N ALA A 32 -9.69 -2.23 5.57
CA ALA A 32 -10.86 -1.85 4.76
C ALA A 32 -10.56 -0.64 3.84
N THR A 33 -9.76 0.31 4.31
CA THR A 33 -9.34 1.46 3.48
C THR A 33 -8.42 1.02 2.36
N ASP A 34 -7.46 0.14 2.63
CA ASP A 34 -6.56 -0.40 1.60
C ASP A 34 -7.34 -1.22 0.56
N GLU A 35 -8.33 -2.01 0.99
CA GLU A 35 -9.22 -2.76 0.09
C GLU A 35 -10.04 -1.81 -0.82
N TYR A 36 -10.61 -0.76 -0.25
CA TYR A 36 -11.34 0.24 -1.03
C TYR A 36 -10.46 0.92 -2.08
N LEU A 37 -9.22 1.29 -1.72
CA LEU A 37 -8.27 1.89 -2.67
C LEU A 37 -7.88 0.90 -3.78
N LEU A 38 -7.71 -0.38 -3.45
CA LEU A 38 -7.44 -1.41 -4.45
C LEU A 38 -8.63 -1.59 -5.42
N GLU A 39 -9.85 -1.65 -4.91
CA GLU A 39 -11.06 -1.73 -5.74
C GLU A 39 -11.19 -0.51 -6.67
N ALA A 40 -10.91 0.69 -6.16
CA ALA A 40 -10.91 1.91 -6.96
C ALA A 40 -9.81 1.92 -8.02
N ALA A 41 -8.65 1.32 -7.75
CA ALA A 41 -7.59 1.13 -8.74
C ALA A 41 -8.03 0.16 -9.84
N LEU A 42 -8.67 -0.96 -9.48
CA LEU A 42 -9.11 -1.99 -10.43
C LEU A 42 -10.28 -1.53 -11.30
N SER A 43 -11.23 -0.78 -10.75
CA SER A 43 -12.44 -0.35 -11.45
C SER A 43 -12.34 1.01 -12.12
N GLY A 44 -11.58 1.94 -11.56
CA GLY A 44 -11.52 3.35 -11.95
C GLY A 44 -10.13 3.85 -12.36
N GLY A 45 -9.12 2.98 -12.37
CA GLY A 45 -7.75 3.39 -12.76
C GLY A 45 -7.05 4.28 -11.72
N LEU A 46 -7.49 4.27 -10.45
CA LEU A 46 -6.87 5.06 -9.40
C LEU A 46 -5.44 4.61 -9.15
N LYS A 47 -4.52 5.60 -9.08
CA LYS A 47 -3.19 5.42 -8.49
C LYS A 47 -3.18 6.13 -7.15
N ALA A 48 -2.81 5.46 -6.07
CA ALA A 48 -2.78 6.07 -4.74
C ALA A 48 -1.61 5.60 -3.88
N VAL A 49 -1.12 6.53 -3.07
CA VAL A 49 -0.21 6.27 -1.96
C VAL A 49 -0.92 6.71 -0.69
N ARG A 50 -0.98 5.84 0.29
CA ARG A 50 -1.56 6.12 1.60
C ARG A 50 -0.51 5.94 2.68
N MET A 51 -0.43 6.88 3.62
CA MET A 51 0.41 6.80 4.81
C MET A 51 -0.48 6.84 6.05
N TYR A 52 -0.29 5.88 6.98
CA TYR A 52 -1.17 5.71 8.12
C TYR A 52 -0.46 5.12 9.34
N ARG A 53 -1.14 5.14 10.47
CA ARG A 53 -0.66 4.62 11.75
C ARG A 53 -1.67 3.68 12.38
N TRP A 54 -1.22 2.92 13.38
CA TRP A 54 -2.00 1.93 14.10
C TRP A 54 -2.39 2.45 15.47
N GLU A 55 -3.67 2.35 15.81
CA GLU A 55 -4.24 2.81 17.07
C GLU A 55 -3.77 1.96 18.26
N GLN A 56 -3.54 0.67 18.03
CA GLN A 56 -3.10 -0.30 19.02
C GLN A 56 -2.18 -1.35 18.39
N PRO A 57 -1.37 -2.07 19.20
CA PRO A 57 -0.60 -3.19 18.69
C PRO A 57 -1.48 -4.18 17.95
N THR A 58 -1.16 -4.43 16.69
CA THR A 58 -1.95 -5.28 15.79
C THR A 58 -1.03 -6.17 14.97
N VAL A 59 -1.37 -7.45 14.86
CA VAL A 59 -0.68 -8.38 13.96
C VAL A 59 -1.41 -8.40 12.62
N SER A 60 -0.72 -8.11 11.53
CA SER A 60 -1.25 -8.33 10.20
C SER A 60 -0.70 -9.62 9.60
N LEU A 61 -1.59 -10.52 9.24
CA LEU A 61 -1.27 -11.76 8.52
C LEU A 61 -1.16 -11.49 7.02
N GLY A 62 -0.24 -12.17 6.35
CA GLY A 62 -0.20 -12.18 4.90
C GLY A 62 -1.44 -12.87 4.31
N TYR A 63 -1.80 -12.54 3.06
CA TYR A 63 -3.03 -13.02 2.43
C TYR A 63 -3.17 -14.55 2.47
N PHE A 64 -2.09 -15.27 2.20
CA PHE A 64 -2.07 -16.75 2.16
C PHE A 64 -1.61 -17.40 3.46
N GLN A 65 -1.27 -16.61 4.48
CA GLN A 65 -0.76 -17.15 5.74
C GLN A 65 -1.89 -17.80 6.55
N ASP A 66 -1.65 -18.98 7.10
CA ASP A 66 -2.58 -19.63 8.00
C ASP A 66 -2.62 -18.87 9.35
N SER A 67 -3.82 -18.68 9.90
CA SER A 67 -4.01 -18.05 11.20
C SER A 67 -3.50 -18.92 12.36
N ASP A 68 -3.42 -20.24 12.13
CA ASP A 68 -2.98 -21.23 13.09
C ASP A 68 -1.48 -21.58 12.95
N ASP A 69 -0.73 -20.77 12.18
CA ASP A 69 0.69 -20.95 11.98
C ASP A 69 1.42 -20.94 13.34
N GLU A 70 2.08 -22.05 13.69
CA GLU A 70 2.86 -22.23 14.92
C GLU A 70 4.01 -21.19 15.03
N ALA A 71 4.41 -20.58 13.92
CA ALA A 71 5.36 -19.48 13.91
C ALA A 71 4.83 -18.20 14.60
N LEU A 72 3.51 -18.08 14.77
CA LEU A 72 2.91 -17.04 15.58
C LEU A 72 3.12 -17.39 17.05
N SER A 73 4.01 -16.68 17.72
CA SER A 73 4.24 -16.87 19.14
C SER A 73 2.96 -16.66 19.94
N THR A 74 2.83 -17.36 21.09
CA THR A 74 1.69 -17.22 22.01
C THR A 74 1.42 -15.78 22.44
N THR A 75 2.43 -14.92 22.37
CA THR A 75 2.32 -13.49 22.66
C THR A 75 1.51 -12.78 21.58
N PHE A 76 1.74 -13.08 20.31
CA PHE A 76 1.02 -12.47 19.19
C PHE A 76 -0.45 -12.92 19.11
N GLN A 77 -0.76 -14.12 19.56
CA GLN A 77 -2.14 -14.64 19.59
C GLN A 77 -3.08 -13.82 20.49
N LYS A 78 -2.54 -13.02 21.41
CA LYS A 78 -3.32 -12.16 22.32
C LYS A 78 -3.56 -10.76 21.76
N LEU A 79 -2.93 -10.40 20.65
CA LEU A 79 -3.07 -9.09 20.03
C LEU A 79 -4.23 -9.07 19.05
N ALA A 80 -4.73 -7.87 18.75
CA ALA A 80 -5.63 -7.69 17.63
C ALA A 80 -4.96 -8.22 16.34
N ALA A 81 -5.70 -8.93 15.52
CA ALA A 81 -5.19 -9.50 14.27
C ALA A 81 -6.07 -9.10 13.09
N VAL A 82 -5.43 -8.83 11.98
CA VAL A 82 -6.07 -8.54 10.68
C VAL A 82 -5.35 -9.29 9.58
N ARG A 83 -5.96 -9.40 8.41
CA ARG A 83 -5.35 -10.00 7.21
C ARG A 83 -5.13 -8.91 6.16
N ARG A 84 -3.91 -8.86 5.61
CA ARG A 84 -3.58 -7.98 4.50
C ARG A 84 -4.06 -8.55 3.17
N LEU A 85 -4.23 -7.68 2.18
CA LEU A 85 -4.43 -8.07 0.78
C LEU A 85 -3.12 -8.48 0.08
N SER A 86 -1.97 -8.10 0.64
CA SER A 86 -0.64 -8.50 0.16
C SER A 86 -0.15 -9.79 0.82
N GLY A 87 0.75 -10.49 0.16
CA GLY A 87 1.37 -11.70 0.69
C GLY A 87 2.41 -11.43 1.78
N GLY A 88 3.26 -12.42 2.03
CA GLY A 88 4.32 -12.36 3.04
C GLY A 88 3.91 -12.94 4.40
N GLY A 89 4.82 -12.90 5.37
CA GLY A 89 4.61 -13.37 6.74
C GLY A 89 3.91 -12.36 7.64
N ALA A 90 3.64 -12.76 8.88
CA ALA A 90 3.02 -11.88 9.87
C ALA A 90 3.93 -10.69 10.22
N ILE A 91 3.32 -9.53 10.42
CA ILE A 91 3.99 -8.31 10.82
C ILE A 91 3.30 -7.76 12.07
N LEU A 92 4.08 -7.41 13.09
CA LEU A 92 3.59 -6.68 14.26
C LEU A 92 3.67 -5.18 13.98
N HIS A 93 2.53 -4.52 14.06
CA HIS A 93 2.37 -3.08 13.90
C HIS A 93 2.09 -2.42 15.24
N HIS A 94 2.67 -1.24 15.49
CA HIS A 94 2.35 -0.41 16.65
C HIS A 94 2.62 1.09 16.39
N HIS A 95 3.88 1.52 16.48
CA HIS A 95 4.25 2.93 16.45
C HIS A 95 4.83 3.41 15.12
N GLU A 96 5.07 2.50 14.20
CA GLU A 96 5.62 2.84 12.89
C GLU A 96 4.63 3.65 12.04
N LEU A 97 5.17 4.30 11.02
CA LEU A 97 4.42 4.80 9.88
C LEU A 97 4.35 3.70 8.82
N THR A 98 3.15 3.27 8.50
CA THR A 98 2.92 2.31 7.42
C THR A 98 2.49 3.04 6.16
N TYR A 99 2.89 2.53 5.01
CA TYR A 99 2.37 3.00 3.73
C TYR A 99 1.77 1.85 2.93
N SER A 100 0.75 2.16 2.14
CA SER A 100 0.23 1.32 1.07
C SER A 100 0.28 2.05 -0.26
N PHE A 101 0.48 1.28 -1.33
CA PHE A 101 0.55 1.79 -2.69
C PHE A 101 -0.34 0.94 -3.58
N VAL A 102 -1.24 1.56 -4.32
CA VAL A 102 -2.12 0.89 -5.27
C VAL A 102 -1.97 1.48 -6.67
N ILE A 103 -1.97 0.61 -7.66
CA ILE A 103 -1.92 0.97 -9.08
C ILE A 103 -2.93 0.13 -9.86
N PRO A 104 -3.45 0.64 -11.00
CA PRO A 104 -4.34 -0.14 -11.87
C PRO A 104 -3.68 -1.40 -12.40
N ALA A 105 -4.48 -2.41 -12.71
CA ALA A 105 -3.97 -3.69 -13.22
C ALA A 105 -3.26 -3.58 -14.58
N ASP A 106 -3.59 -2.58 -15.38
CA ASP A 106 -3.00 -2.29 -16.69
C ASP A 106 -1.77 -1.37 -16.62
N ASP A 107 -1.39 -0.90 -15.43
CA ASP A 107 -0.15 -0.14 -15.25
C ASP A 107 1.07 -1.04 -15.56
N PRO A 108 2.02 -0.60 -16.41
CA PRO A 108 3.19 -1.41 -16.76
C PRO A 108 4.02 -1.90 -15.56
N LEU A 109 4.02 -1.16 -14.44
CA LEU A 109 4.74 -1.53 -13.21
C LEU A 109 4.17 -2.77 -12.52
N THR A 110 2.92 -3.17 -12.82
CA THR A 110 2.33 -4.42 -12.29
C THR A 110 3.09 -5.66 -12.78
N GLN A 111 3.72 -5.58 -13.94
CA GLN A 111 4.53 -6.65 -14.50
C GLN A 111 5.99 -6.67 -13.97
N LEU A 112 6.36 -5.64 -13.22
CA LEU A 112 7.72 -5.41 -12.73
C LEU A 112 7.73 -5.14 -11.22
N PRO A 113 7.20 -6.05 -10.37
CA PRO A 113 7.03 -5.79 -8.94
C PRO A 113 8.35 -5.44 -8.23
N THR A 114 9.46 -6.06 -8.60
CA THR A 114 10.79 -5.77 -8.03
C THR A 114 11.24 -4.33 -8.37
N GLU A 115 10.96 -3.86 -9.58
CA GLU A 115 11.27 -2.49 -9.98
C GLU A 115 10.40 -1.49 -9.22
N LEU A 116 9.11 -1.77 -9.05
CA LEU A 116 8.20 -0.94 -8.27
C LEU A 116 8.71 -0.79 -6.83
N TYR A 117 9.05 -1.90 -6.17
CA TYR A 117 9.62 -1.87 -4.81
C TYR A 117 10.91 -1.06 -4.76
N GLY A 118 11.82 -1.27 -5.72
CA GLY A 118 13.08 -0.53 -5.80
C GLY A 118 12.88 0.98 -5.95
N ARG A 119 11.92 1.42 -6.77
CA ARG A 119 11.58 2.84 -6.94
C ARG A 119 11.00 3.46 -5.67
N VAL A 120 10.07 2.77 -5.01
CA VAL A 120 9.46 3.24 -3.76
C VAL A 120 10.52 3.33 -2.65
N HIS A 121 11.33 2.29 -2.47
CA HIS A 121 12.39 2.28 -1.45
C HIS A 121 13.41 3.38 -1.71
N LYS A 122 13.83 3.57 -2.96
CA LYS A 122 14.75 4.66 -3.31
C LYS A 122 14.16 6.02 -2.95
N ALA A 123 12.90 6.28 -3.25
CA ALA A 123 12.25 7.54 -2.92
C ALA A 123 12.20 7.77 -1.39
N ILE A 124 11.91 6.73 -0.61
CA ILE A 124 11.92 6.81 0.86
C ILE A 124 13.33 7.10 1.38
N ILE A 125 14.34 6.41 0.87
CA ILE A 125 15.75 6.61 1.25
C ILE A 125 16.18 8.04 0.94
N ASP A 126 15.87 8.56 -0.25
CA ASP A 126 16.24 9.91 -0.66
C ASP A 126 15.63 10.96 0.30
N VAL A 127 14.34 10.81 0.65
CA VAL A 127 13.66 11.69 1.62
C VAL A 127 14.30 11.59 3.01
N LEU A 128 14.57 10.38 3.50
CA LEU A 128 15.18 10.20 4.82
C LEU A 128 16.59 10.80 4.90
N ARG A 129 17.36 10.72 3.83
CA ARG A 129 18.69 11.35 3.73
C ARG A 129 18.60 12.88 3.80
N ASP A 130 17.57 13.48 3.16
CA ASP A 130 17.34 14.92 3.26
C ASP A 130 17.05 15.37 4.70
N PHE A 131 16.50 14.48 5.54
CA PHE A 131 16.36 14.69 6.98
C PHE A 131 17.59 14.30 7.80
N GLY A 132 18.70 13.93 7.16
CA GLY A 132 19.98 13.59 7.82
C GLY A 132 20.06 12.16 8.34
N ALA A 133 19.14 11.27 7.94
CA ALA A 133 19.26 9.85 8.30
C ALA A 133 20.32 9.15 7.45
N ASP A 134 21.16 8.33 8.09
CA ASP A 134 22.10 7.44 7.41
C ASP A 134 21.36 6.13 7.08
N CYS A 135 21.00 5.96 5.82
CA CYS A 135 20.25 4.80 5.33
C CYS A 135 20.71 4.35 3.93
N SER A 136 20.63 3.05 3.71
CA SER A 136 21.04 2.38 2.47
C SER A 136 19.99 1.35 2.04
#